data_4b6a1f10cf1efde071ad7d72b17fc6d3
#
_entry.id   4b6a1f10cf1efde071ad7d72b17fc6d3
#
_cell.length_a   1.000
_cell.length_b   1.000
_cell.length_c   1.000
_cell.angle_alpha   90.00
_cell.angle_beta   90.00
_cell.angle_gamma   90.00
#
_symmetry.space_group_name_H-M   'P 1'
#
loop_
_entity.id
_entity.type
_entity.pdbx_description
1 polymer ?
#
loop_
_entity_poly.entity_id
_entity_poly.type
_entity_poly.pdbx_seq_one_letter_code
_entity_poly.pdbx_strand_id
1 'polypeptide(L)'
;MPRSLLALVLVFGLTACDNRPSRPAAAVTEEAGIEVRFPVRIGPVATRQRLAVTELEKARGLMATASLPEDEGMAFLYRDDTRMSFWMKGTPLDLEIAFVAADGTILEVRTMQAGDTNTTSSASERARFAVEMAAGWFARRGVKAGDKVDLPGLRAGLTARGFVANHYLP
;
A
#
# COMPACT_ATOMS: atom_id res chain seq x y z
N MET A 1 -84.97 -35.77 -5.05
CA MET A 1 -84.28 -34.50 -4.72
C MET A 1 -83.02 -34.82 -3.90
N PRO A 2 -81.87 -34.82 -4.46
CA PRO A 2 -80.65 -34.71 -3.60
C PRO A 2 -79.85 -33.45 -3.90
N ARG A 3 -79.45 -32.78 -2.86
CA ARG A 3 -78.60 -31.60 -2.85
C ARG A 3 -77.13 -31.99 -2.98
N SER A 4 -76.50 -31.50 -4.06
CA SER A 4 -75.03 -31.63 -4.21
C SER A 4 -74.35 -30.58 -3.37
N LEU A 5 -73.48 -31.01 -2.44
CA LEU A 5 -72.53 -30.16 -1.75
C LEU A 5 -71.23 -30.09 -2.57
N LEU A 6 -70.89 -28.93 -3.01
CA LEU A 6 -69.62 -28.61 -3.68
C LEU A 6 -68.59 -28.27 -2.60
N ALA A 7 -67.64 -29.18 -2.40
CA ALA A 7 -66.52 -28.91 -1.48
C ALA A 7 -65.42 -28.10 -2.21
N LEU A 8 -65.22 -26.89 -1.72
CA LEU A 8 -64.13 -26.00 -2.19
C LEU A 8 -62.83 -26.34 -1.44
N VAL A 9 -61.89 -26.97 -2.14
CA VAL A 9 -60.53 -27.21 -1.60
C VAL A 9 -59.68 -25.98 -1.82
N LEU A 10 -59.39 -25.25 -0.71
CA LEU A 10 -58.43 -24.17 -0.70
C LEU A 10 -57.02 -24.78 -0.56
N VAL A 11 -56.20 -24.69 -1.62
CA VAL A 11 -54.79 -25.02 -1.59
C VAL A 11 -54.04 -23.78 -1.13
N PHE A 12 -53.55 -23.79 0.13
CA PHE A 12 -52.61 -22.80 0.63
C PHE A 12 -51.22 -23.11 0.09
N GLY A 13 -50.78 -22.35 -0.91
CA GLY A 13 -49.39 -22.35 -1.35
C GLY A 13 -48.50 -21.66 -0.32
N LEU A 14 -47.68 -22.42 0.38
CA LEU A 14 -46.59 -21.90 1.21
C LEU A 14 -45.44 -21.44 0.27
N THR A 15 -45.38 -20.16 -0.02
CA THR A 15 -44.16 -19.56 -0.60
C THR A 15 -43.14 -19.39 0.52
N ALA A 16 -42.15 -20.29 0.57
CA ALA A 16 -40.98 -20.15 1.42
C ALA A 16 -40.14 -18.99 0.87
N CYS A 17 -40.19 -17.85 1.55
CA CYS A 17 -39.20 -16.77 1.34
C CYS A 17 -37.83 -17.26 1.80
N ASP A 18 -36.96 -17.60 0.86
CA ASP A 18 -35.54 -17.87 1.14
C ASP A 18 -34.85 -16.57 1.58
N ASN A 19 -34.90 -16.31 2.90
CA ASN A 19 -34.26 -15.17 3.54
C ASN A 19 -32.80 -15.52 3.86
N ARG A 20 -31.98 -15.75 2.81
CA ARG A 20 -30.53 -15.79 2.98
C ARG A 20 -30.04 -14.38 3.26
N PRO A 21 -29.39 -14.13 4.40
CA PRO A 21 -28.73 -12.86 4.60
C PRO A 21 -27.64 -12.74 3.52
N SER A 22 -27.81 -11.81 2.59
CA SER A 22 -26.75 -11.40 1.68
C SER A 22 -25.59 -10.89 2.54
N ARG A 23 -24.53 -11.70 2.60
CA ARG A 23 -23.25 -11.31 3.17
C ARG A 23 -22.84 -10.03 2.45
N PRO A 24 -22.70 -8.90 3.16
CA PRO A 24 -22.19 -7.70 2.53
C PRO A 24 -20.81 -8.03 1.98
N ALA A 25 -20.64 -7.94 0.67
CA ALA A 25 -19.31 -7.91 0.07
C ALA A 25 -18.58 -6.75 0.75
N ALA A 26 -17.58 -7.10 1.56
CA ALA A 26 -16.71 -6.10 2.13
C ALA A 26 -16.09 -5.35 0.94
N ALA A 27 -16.61 -4.15 0.68
CA ALA A 27 -15.94 -3.18 -0.16
C ALA A 27 -14.62 -2.87 0.56
N VAL A 28 -13.53 -3.52 0.14
CA VAL A 28 -12.19 -3.13 0.52
C VAL A 28 -11.99 -1.77 -0.16
N THR A 29 -12.31 -0.71 0.56
CA THR A 29 -12.01 0.64 0.08
C THR A 29 -10.49 0.73 -0.03
N GLU A 30 -10.01 1.07 -1.22
CA GLU A 30 -8.59 1.23 -1.56
C GLU A 30 -7.84 2.12 -0.52
N GLU A 31 -8.54 3.08 0.08
CA GLU A 31 -8.02 3.94 1.15
C GLU A 31 -7.71 3.20 2.47
N ALA A 32 -8.48 2.19 2.85
CA ALA A 32 -8.20 1.41 4.07
C ALA A 32 -6.91 0.58 3.93
N GLY A 33 -6.53 0.21 2.71
CA GLY A 33 -5.33 -0.57 2.44
C GLY A 33 -4.02 0.19 2.63
N ILE A 34 -3.97 1.49 2.27
CA ILE A 34 -2.74 2.29 2.34
C ILE A 34 -2.33 2.63 3.79
N GLU A 35 -3.26 2.62 4.74
CA GLU A 35 -2.96 2.93 6.14
C GLU A 35 -2.42 1.72 6.92
N VAL A 36 -2.47 0.53 6.35
CA VAL A 36 -1.90 -0.67 6.97
C VAL A 36 -0.37 -0.63 6.87
N ARG A 37 0.27 -0.92 7.99
CA ARG A 37 1.73 -0.91 8.12
C ARG A 37 2.26 -2.33 8.20
N PHE A 38 3.23 -2.65 7.36
CA PHE A 38 3.85 -3.96 7.28
C PHE A 38 5.27 -3.92 7.83
N PRO A 39 5.72 -4.97 8.53
CA PRO A 39 7.10 -5.07 8.98
C PRO A 39 8.03 -5.24 7.77
N VAL A 40 8.99 -4.34 7.62
CA VAL A 40 10.01 -4.36 6.56
C VAL A 40 11.34 -3.96 7.20
N ARG A 41 12.39 -4.73 7.01
CA ARG A 41 13.73 -4.35 7.48
C ARG A 41 14.40 -3.45 6.45
N ILE A 42 15.06 -2.40 6.93
CA ILE A 42 15.90 -1.52 6.11
C ILE A 42 17.30 -1.53 6.73
N GLY A 43 18.27 -2.13 6.05
CA GLY A 43 19.55 -2.44 6.65
C GLY A 43 19.37 -3.27 7.93
N PRO A 44 19.97 -2.90 9.06
CA PRO A 44 19.82 -3.61 10.33
C PRO A 44 18.51 -3.29 11.07
N VAL A 45 17.73 -2.29 10.64
CA VAL A 45 16.62 -1.73 11.40
C VAL A 45 15.30 -2.38 11.02
N ALA A 46 14.50 -2.77 12.02
CA ALA A 46 13.13 -3.19 11.84
C ALA A 46 12.23 -1.93 11.74
N THR A 47 11.51 -1.80 10.64
CA THR A 47 10.62 -0.67 10.38
C THR A 47 9.19 -1.14 10.10
N ARG A 48 8.26 -0.21 9.99
CA ARG A 48 6.88 -0.45 9.61
C ARG A 48 6.53 0.45 8.43
N GLN A 49 6.27 -0.15 7.28
CA GLN A 49 6.04 0.57 6.04
C GLN A 49 4.59 0.50 5.58
N ARG A 50 4.00 1.64 5.23
CA ARG A 50 2.84 1.68 4.34
C ARG A 50 3.30 1.34 2.94
N LEU A 51 2.44 0.72 2.13
CA LEU A 51 2.79 0.35 0.75
C LEU A 51 1.92 1.14 -0.22
N ALA A 52 2.51 2.02 -1.02
CA ALA A 52 1.86 2.68 -2.14
C ALA A 52 2.09 1.86 -3.41
N VAL A 53 1.03 1.23 -3.92
CA VAL A 53 1.10 0.25 -5.01
C VAL A 53 0.35 0.76 -6.25
N THR A 54 -0.86 1.31 -6.06
CA THR A 54 -1.65 1.88 -7.15
C THR A 54 -1.15 3.28 -7.51
N GLU A 55 -1.48 3.76 -8.72
CA GLU A 55 -1.09 5.11 -9.15
C GLU A 55 -1.69 6.20 -8.23
N LEU A 56 -2.93 6.00 -7.76
CA LEU A 56 -3.57 6.93 -6.84
C LEU A 56 -2.84 6.98 -5.49
N GLU A 57 -2.45 5.84 -4.93
CA GLU A 57 -1.68 5.77 -3.69
C GLU A 57 -0.31 6.41 -3.83
N LYS A 58 0.39 6.14 -4.94
CA LYS A 58 1.69 6.76 -5.24
C LYS A 58 1.58 8.27 -5.42
N ALA A 59 0.53 8.73 -6.09
CA ALA A 59 0.29 10.17 -6.26
C ALA A 59 -0.03 10.87 -4.93
N ARG A 60 -0.75 10.20 -4.02
CA ARG A 60 -1.06 10.71 -2.67
C ARG A 60 0.17 10.69 -1.75
N GLY A 61 0.92 9.59 -1.75
CA GLY A 61 2.09 9.41 -0.88
C GLY A 61 1.82 9.78 0.57
N LEU A 62 2.72 10.56 1.16
CA LEU A 62 2.64 11.10 2.52
C LEU A 62 1.97 12.49 2.61
N MET A 63 1.21 12.92 1.60
CA MET A 63 0.45 14.17 1.66
C MET A 63 -0.43 14.23 2.91
N ALA A 64 -0.55 15.43 3.50
CA ALA A 64 -1.32 15.69 4.72
C ALA A 64 -0.91 14.86 5.96
N THR A 65 0.20 14.12 5.90
CA THR A 65 0.76 13.43 7.07
C THR A 65 1.47 14.46 7.94
N ALA A 66 0.95 14.70 9.15
CA ALA A 66 1.50 15.73 10.05
C ALA A 66 2.75 15.26 10.83
N SER A 67 2.89 13.95 11.03
CA SER A 67 4.06 13.35 11.70
C SER A 67 4.26 11.91 11.26
N LEU A 68 5.51 11.45 11.28
CA LEU A 68 5.87 10.04 11.14
C LEU A 68 6.53 9.56 12.42
N PRO A 69 6.04 8.46 13.02
CA PRO A 69 6.80 7.76 14.06
C PRO A 69 8.20 7.38 13.56
N GLU A 70 9.18 7.27 14.45
CA GLU A 70 10.59 7.20 14.08
C GLU A 70 10.93 6.06 13.10
N ASP A 71 10.37 4.88 13.27
CA ASP A 71 10.64 3.73 12.40
C ASP A 71 9.46 3.40 11.47
N GLU A 72 8.64 4.40 11.13
CA GLU A 72 7.57 4.29 10.15
C GLU A 72 7.87 5.12 8.89
N GLY A 73 7.36 4.63 7.75
CA GLY A 73 7.52 5.28 6.46
C GLY A 73 6.56 4.74 5.41
N MET A 74 6.89 4.98 4.16
CA MET A 74 6.13 4.50 3.02
C MET A 74 7.04 3.95 1.93
N ALA A 75 6.72 2.74 1.44
CA ALA A 75 7.37 2.14 0.28
C ALA A 75 6.47 2.28 -0.94
N PHE A 76 7.05 2.75 -2.05
CA PHE A 76 6.40 2.97 -3.34
C PHE A 76 6.84 1.89 -4.31
N LEU A 77 5.93 0.99 -4.69
CA LEU A 77 6.24 -0.20 -5.48
C LEU A 77 5.91 0.01 -6.96
N TYR A 78 6.85 -0.27 -7.85
CA TYR A 78 6.68 -0.20 -9.30
C TYR A 78 6.87 -1.59 -9.93
N ARG A 79 6.30 -1.82 -11.09
CA ARG A 79 6.40 -3.12 -11.78
C ARG A 79 7.70 -3.28 -12.52
N ASP A 80 8.23 -2.18 -13.02
CA ASP A 80 9.41 -2.14 -13.88
C ASP A 80 10.48 -1.22 -13.29
N ASP A 81 11.73 -1.48 -13.65
CA ASP A 81 12.83 -0.56 -13.35
C ASP A 81 12.59 0.74 -14.11
N THR A 82 12.72 1.87 -13.41
CA THR A 82 12.48 3.18 -14.00
C THR A 82 13.26 4.26 -13.27
N ARG A 83 13.45 5.38 -13.95
CA ARG A 83 13.84 6.63 -13.31
C ARG A 83 12.61 7.17 -12.56
N MET A 84 12.70 7.27 -11.25
CA MET A 84 11.62 7.74 -10.40
C MET A 84 11.73 9.24 -10.15
N SER A 85 10.59 9.92 -9.98
CA SER A 85 10.52 11.32 -9.61
C SER A 85 9.42 11.53 -8.58
N PHE A 86 9.76 12.24 -7.52
CA PHE A 86 8.88 12.55 -6.39
C PHE A 86 8.85 14.04 -6.14
N TRP A 87 7.76 14.55 -5.61
CA TRP A 87 7.58 15.93 -5.18
C TRP A 87 7.03 15.96 -3.76
N MET A 88 7.17 17.12 -3.10
CA MET A 88 6.71 17.30 -1.73
C MET A 88 5.44 18.16 -1.62
N LYS A 89 4.73 18.37 -2.73
CA LYS A 89 3.48 19.15 -2.74
C LYS A 89 2.48 18.55 -1.73
N GLY A 90 2.01 19.38 -0.81
CA GLY A 90 1.03 18.97 0.21
C GLY A 90 1.60 18.05 1.31
N THR A 91 2.92 17.83 1.35
CA THR A 91 3.61 17.08 2.40
C THR A 91 4.26 18.05 3.38
N PRO A 92 3.74 18.17 4.62
CA PRO A 92 4.21 19.18 5.59
C PRO A 92 5.44 18.76 6.40
N LEU A 93 6.05 17.61 6.05
CA LEU A 93 7.22 17.04 6.72
C LEU A 93 8.44 17.07 5.81
N ASP A 94 9.62 17.33 6.36
CA ASP A 94 10.87 17.03 5.68
C ASP A 94 11.10 15.52 5.68
N LEU A 95 11.41 14.97 4.51
CA LEU A 95 11.61 13.54 4.29
C LEU A 95 12.98 13.24 3.71
N GLU A 96 13.37 11.99 3.81
CA GLU A 96 14.40 11.39 2.98
C GLU A 96 13.79 10.25 2.18
N ILE A 97 14.24 10.10 0.93
CA ILE A 97 13.85 9.03 0.03
C ILE A 97 15.06 8.18 -0.35
N ALA A 98 14.96 6.87 -0.15
CA ALA A 98 15.89 5.89 -0.68
C ALA A 98 15.33 5.32 -1.98
N PHE A 99 16.08 5.39 -3.08
CA PHE A 99 15.79 4.69 -4.32
C PHE A 99 16.44 3.31 -4.30
N VAL A 100 15.70 2.27 -4.62
CA VAL A 100 16.09 0.89 -4.37
C VAL A 100 15.94 0.05 -5.64
N ALA A 101 16.97 -0.76 -5.93
CA ALA A 101 16.96 -1.70 -7.05
C ALA A 101 16.04 -2.90 -6.79
N ALA A 102 15.73 -3.66 -7.84
CA ALA A 102 14.86 -4.84 -7.77
C ALA A 102 15.36 -5.90 -6.74
N ASP A 103 16.66 -6.02 -6.54
CA ASP A 103 17.27 -6.94 -5.59
C ASP A 103 17.29 -6.43 -4.12
N GLY A 104 16.65 -5.30 -3.86
CA GLY A 104 16.59 -4.64 -2.56
C GLY A 104 17.76 -3.74 -2.23
N THR A 105 18.76 -3.57 -3.11
CA THR A 105 19.91 -2.70 -2.84
C THR A 105 19.51 -1.23 -2.88
N ILE A 106 19.79 -0.48 -1.81
CA ILE A 106 19.66 0.98 -1.78
C ILE A 106 20.69 1.57 -2.75
N LEU A 107 20.22 2.24 -3.78
CA LEU A 107 21.08 2.88 -4.80
C LEU A 107 21.60 4.23 -4.32
N GLU A 108 20.73 5.01 -3.72
CA GLU A 108 21.01 6.35 -3.19
C GLU A 108 19.93 6.78 -2.20
N VAL A 109 20.26 7.79 -1.39
CA VAL A 109 19.34 8.48 -0.47
C VAL A 109 19.36 9.96 -0.81
N ARG A 110 18.19 10.60 -0.87
CA ARG A 110 18.02 12.04 -1.15
C ARG A 110 17.16 12.67 -0.08
N THR A 111 17.50 13.91 0.30
CA THR A 111 16.66 14.73 1.18
C THR A 111 15.62 15.49 0.37
N MET A 112 14.41 15.61 0.91
CA MET A 112 13.28 16.32 0.33
C MET A 112 12.69 17.28 1.35
N GLN A 113 12.57 18.57 1.00
CA GLN A 113 12.04 19.61 1.89
C GLN A 113 10.50 19.65 1.84
N ALA A 114 9.88 19.89 3.00
CA ALA A 114 8.45 20.04 3.12
C ALA A 114 7.89 21.09 2.13
N GLY A 115 6.84 20.70 1.41
CA GLY A 115 6.13 21.60 0.49
C GLY A 115 6.87 21.92 -0.81
N ASP A 116 8.10 21.43 -1.03
CA ASP A 116 8.82 21.66 -2.29
C ASP A 116 8.06 21.06 -3.48
N THR A 117 7.83 21.88 -4.50
CA THR A 117 7.15 21.46 -5.75
C THR A 117 8.12 21.06 -6.86
N ASN A 118 9.42 21.26 -6.66
CA ASN A 118 10.43 20.71 -7.55
C ASN A 118 10.53 19.20 -7.35
N THR A 119 10.86 18.47 -8.42
CA THR A 119 10.96 17.02 -8.33
C THR A 119 12.34 16.58 -7.84
N THR A 120 12.36 15.62 -6.90
CA THR A 120 13.54 14.85 -6.54
C THR A 120 13.53 13.56 -7.37
N SER A 121 14.51 13.38 -8.22
CA SER A 121 14.57 12.21 -9.12
C SER A 121 15.73 11.29 -8.77
N SER A 122 15.55 9.96 -9.02
CA SER A 122 16.65 9.01 -8.95
C SER A 122 17.71 9.33 -10.03
N ALA A 123 18.98 9.16 -9.69
CA ALA A 123 20.08 9.22 -10.66
C ALA A 123 20.07 7.99 -11.57
N SER A 124 19.67 6.83 -11.03
CA SER A 124 19.59 5.55 -11.74
C SER A 124 18.22 5.32 -12.37
N GLU A 125 18.21 4.70 -13.56
CA GLU A 125 17.01 4.17 -14.21
C GLU A 125 16.67 2.74 -13.75
N ARG A 126 17.48 2.16 -12.85
CA ARG A 126 17.28 0.81 -12.31
C ARG A 126 16.60 0.78 -10.94
N ALA A 127 15.90 1.86 -10.57
CA ALA A 127 15.11 1.86 -9.36
C ALA A 127 13.81 1.07 -9.60
N ARG A 128 13.51 0.10 -8.75
CA ARG A 128 12.29 -0.72 -8.77
C ARG A 128 11.28 -0.25 -7.74
N PHE A 129 11.74 0.30 -6.63
CA PHE A 129 10.90 0.86 -5.59
C PHE A 129 11.65 1.97 -4.84
N ALA A 130 10.91 2.75 -4.07
CA ALA A 130 11.48 3.79 -3.22
C ALA A 130 10.92 3.67 -1.81
N VAL A 131 11.67 4.16 -0.81
CA VAL A 131 11.23 4.20 0.58
C VAL A 131 11.42 5.60 1.14
N GLU A 132 10.32 6.21 1.59
CA GLU A 132 10.32 7.50 2.29
C GLU A 132 10.34 7.28 3.81
N MET A 133 11.22 8.01 4.49
CA MET A 133 11.36 8.08 5.94
C MET A 133 11.47 9.54 6.38
N ALA A 134 11.26 9.81 7.68
CA ALA A 134 11.48 11.15 8.22
C ALA A 134 12.94 11.63 7.98
N ALA A 135 13.13 12.92 7.73
CA ALA A 135 14.45 13.49 7.43
C ALA A 135 15.49 13.14 8.51
N GLY A 136 16.69 12.78 8.06
CA GLY A 136 17.80 12.34 8.91
C GLY A 136 17.71 10.92 9.43
N TRP A 137 16.65 10.16 9.11
CA TRP A 137 16.46 8.81 9.62
C TRP A 137 17.58 7.86 9.16
N PHE A 138 17.94 7.88 7.88
CA PHE A 138 18.96 6.98 7.34
C PHE A 138 20.31 7.17 8.03
N ALA A 139 20.72 8.41 8.21
CA ALA A 139 21.98 8.73 8.91
C ALA A 139 21.94 8.31 10.40
N ARG A 140 20.85 8.64 11.11
CA ARG A 140 20.70 8.26 12.54
C ARG A 140 20.71 6.76 12.75
N ARG A 141 20.21 5.99 11.79
CA ARG A 141 20.12 4.52 11.85
C ARG A 141 21.33 3.82 11.22
N GLY A 142 22.29 4.57 10.69
CA GLY A 142 23.48 4.04 10.04
C GLY A 142 23.19 3.31 8.72
N VAL A 143 22.05 3.61 8.08
CA VAL A 143 21.63 3.03 6.80
C VAL A 143 22.13 3.93 5.66
N LYS A 144 22.63 3.31 4.59
CA LYS A 144 23.25 4.03 3.45
C LYS A 144 23.10 3.28 2.14
N ALA A 145 23.51 3.90 1.05
CA ALA A 145 23.64 3.23 -0.24
C ALA A 145 24.50 1.98 -0.12
N GLY A 146 24.07 0.89 -0.75
CA GLY A 146 24.62 -0.45 -0.67
C GLY A 146 23.94 -1.36 0.36
N ASP A 147 23.24 -0.82 1.36
CA ASP A 147 22.44 -1.61 2.28
C ASP A 147 21.19 -2.17 1.59
N LYS A 148 20.52 -3.12 2.25
CA LYS A 148 19.39 -3.85 1.69
C LYS A 148 18.06 -3.48 2.37
N VAL A 149 17.02 -3.38 1.56
CA VAL A 149 15.62 -3.42 2.01
C VAL A 149 15.10 -4.85 1.91
N ASP A 150 14.39 -5.31 2.92
CA ASP A 150 13.86 -6.67 3.05
C ASP A 150 12.74 -6.95 2.02
N LEU A 151 13.07 -7.70 0.96
CA LEU A 151 12.09 -8.12 -0.04
C LEU A 151 11.01 -9.08 0.51
N PRO A 152 11.33 -10.07 1.38
CA PRO A 152 10.31 -10.89 2.04
C PRO A 152 9.24 -10.10 2.76
N GLY A 153 9.59 -9.07 3.53
CA GLY A 153 8.63 -8.19 4.21
C GLY A 153 7.72 -7.43 3.24
N LEU A 154 8.30 -6.83 2.18
CA LEU A 154 7.53 -6.17 1.13
C LEU A 154 6.61 -7.15 0.38
N ARG A 155 7.09 -8.34 0.06
CA ARG A 155 6.31 -9.40 -0.59
C ARG A 155 5.11 -9.83 0.25
N ALA A 156 5.32 -10.04 1.55
CA ALA A 156 4.25 -10.37 2.49
C ALA A 156 3.19 -9.27 2.55
N GLY A 157 3.61 -8.00 2.60
CA GLY A 157 2.73 -6.85 2.58
C GLY A 157 1.91 -6.72 1.29
N LEU A 158 2.53 -6.89 0.12
CA LEU A 158 1.85 -6.91 -1.18
C LEU A 158 0.76 -8.00 -1.21
N THR A 159 1.11 -9.23 -0.81
CA THR A 159 0.18 -10.36 -0.78
C THR A 159 -0.98 -10.11 0.18
N ALA A 160 -0.71 -9.60 1.38
CA ALA A 160 -1.74 -9.27 2.37
C ALA A 160 -2.72 -8.19 1.88
N ARG A 161 -2.27 -7.30 0.98
CA ARG A 161 -3.09 -6.30 0.30
C ARG A 161 -3.77 -6.80 -0.99
N GLY A 162 -3.63 -8.09 -1.34
CA GLY A 162 -4.25 -8.69 -2.52
C GLY A 162 -3.49 -8.46 -3.83
N PHE A 163 -2.25 -7.97 -3.79
CA PHE A 163 -1.42 -7.81 -4.98
C PHE A 163 -0.59 -9.06 -5.29
N VAL A 164 -0.36 -9.33 -6.57
CA VAL A 164 0.56 -10.38 -7.02
C VAL A 164 1.99 -9.88 -6.86
N ALA A 165 2.66 -10.28 -5.79
CA ALA A 165 3.97 -9.74 -5.41
C ALA A 165 5.04 -9.89 -6.51
N ASN A 166 4.98 -10.98 -7.31
CA ASN A 166 5.92 -11.22 -8.42
C ASN A 166 5.80 -10.20 -9.58
N HIS A 167 4.74 -9.37 -9.60
CA HIS A 167 4.64 -8.26 -10.55
C HIS A 167 5.49 -7.04 -10.15
N TYR A 168 5.98 -6.99 -8.91
CA TYR A 168 6.72 -5.85 -8.34
C TYR A 168 8.14 -6.22 -7.91
N LEU A 169 8.31 -7.46 -7.40
CA LEU A 169 9.56 -7.93 -6.80
C LEU A 169 9.97 -9.26 -7.44
N PRO A 170 11.27 -9.48 -7.68
CA PRO A 170 11.77 -10.73 -8.24
C PRO A 170 11.55 -11.95 -7.34
#